data_996b9228a3fd0432a4107bf7446f6e50
#
_entry.id   996b9228a3fd0432a4107bf7446f6e50
#
_cell.length_a   1.000
_cell.length_b   1.000
_cell.length_c   1.000
_cell.angle_alpha   90.00
_cell.angle_beta   90.00
_cell.angle_gamma   90.00
#
_symmetry.space_group_name_H-M   'P 1'
#
loop_
_entity.id
_entity.type
_entity.pdbx_description
1 polymer ?
#
loop_
_entity_poly.entity_id
_entity_poly.type
_entity_poly.pdbx_seq_one_letter_code
_entity_poly.pdbx_strand_id
1 'polypeptide(L)'
;MVSHTDPKDNKISKLEKENGKLKKQLTKFSKENYGLLWLDVPEAFEDDVENKLPILEEMPKLAITSKDDKPTHILIEGDNYHALTCLNYTHKGKVDVIYIDPPYNTGSDGFKYKDKRILDKYPDGTEVPTDHPLRHSYWLSFMKKRIELAKDLLSKNGVLFIDIDDNEIAQLKLLCDELFNEKNVDIVIWKKIDPKYDRNANAKITKRTKRIHEFILVVYKNKEETTFDKIKKLPNWLNKYTNPDNDPRGAYKQGIISFQEGHKQEDKTSDYYYTIQAPSGRKITRHFFVGKNEFNELMKDNRIYFPKDGDGVPALKIFENEEKDFYFETILEGVGSLNSAKKELAEIFNVDEDDVPFATPKPTKLIKEIIRASAPKDGVILDFFAGSGTAGHAVLELNEEDEGSRQFILITTNDEITNGKKHKIMTDVCYPRIKKIIKGYNSKKGLGNSVKYYKTAFVGKNNILNANLSLKRTKI
;
A
#
# COMPACT_ATOMS: atom_id res chain seq x y z
N MET A 1 -19.28 47.91 29.25
CA MET A 1 -19.59 46.85 30.23
C MET A 1 -19.01 45.55 29.69
N VAL A 2 -17.88 45.11 30.25
CA VAL A 2 -17.26 43.84 29.89
C VAL A 2 -17.94 42.79 30.76
N SER A 3 -18.73 41.89 30.17
CA SER A 3 -19.34 40.78 30.90
C SER A 3 -18.25 39.77 31.29
N HIS A 4 -17.82 39.80 32.55
CA HIS A 4 -17.08 38.72 33.16
C HIS A 4 -18.00 37.49 33.28
N THR A 5 -17.89 36.54 32.40
CA THR A 5 -18.47 35.19 32.59
C THR A 5 -17.68 34.53 33.72
N ASP A 6 -18.39 34.09 34.78
CA ASP A 6 -17.80 33.38 35.91
C ASP A 6 -17.07 32.11 35.42
N PRO A 7 -15.85 31.86 35.88
CA PRO A 7 -15.12 30.62 35.59
C PRO A 7 -15.89 29.32 35.87
N LYS A 8 -16.86 29.40 36.82
CA LYS A 8 -17.80 28.31 37.15
C LYS A 8 -18.79 28.03 36.02
N ASP A 9 -19.32 29.09 35.36
CA ASP A 9 -20.27 28.94 34.26
C ASP A 9 -19.62 28.31 33.03
N ASN A 10 -18.35 28.61 32.74
CA ASN A 10 -17.57 27.96 31.68
C ASN A 10 -17.34 26.47 31.98
N LYS A 11 -17.09 26.10 33.24
CA LYS A 11 -16.89 24.70 33.64
C LYS A 11 -18.20 23.90 33.58
N ILE A 12 -19.32 24.52 33.97
CA ILE A 12 -20.66 23.91 33.89
C ILE A 12 -21.04 23.68 32.43
N SER A 13 -20.87 24.64 31.53
CA SER A 13 -21.15 24.53 30.12
C SER A 13 -20.28 23.43 29.44
N LYS A 14 -19.01 23.31 29.85
CA LYS A 14 -18.12 22.24 29.35
C LYS A 14 -18.59 20.84 29.80
N LEU A 15 -18.99 20.70 31.07
CA LEU A 15 -19.53 19.45 31.61
C LEU A 15 -20.89 19.07 31.01
N GLU A 16 -21.75 20.02 30.72
CA GLU A 16 -23.03 19.80 30.04
C GLU A 16 -22.83 19.31 28.58
N LYS A 17 -21.87 19.91 27.88
CA LYS A 17 -21.50 19.50 26.52
C LYS A 17 -20.92 18.08 26.51
N GLU A 18 -20.09 17.74 27.48
CA GLU A 18 -19.51 16.42 27.68
C GLU A 18 -20.56 15.36 28.03
N ASN A 19 -21.48 15.68 28.98
CA ASN A 19 -22.63 14.84 29.29
C ASN A 19 -23.58 14.64 28.10
N GLY A 20 -23.75 15.66 27.26
CA GLY A 20 -24.51 15.55 26.00
C GLY A 20 -23.87 14.60 25.00
N LYS A 21 -22.54 14.64 24.89
CA LYS A 21 -21.78 13.69 24.06
C LYS A 21 -21.88 12.25 24.60
N LEU A 22 -21.67 12.07 25.90
CA LEU A 22 -21.78 10.76 26.57
C LEU A 22 -23.19 10.16 26.46
N LYS A 23 -24.24 10.95 26.58
CA LYS A 23 -25.62 10.48 26.39
C LYS A 23 -25.89 10.07 24.97
N LYS A 24 -25.36 10.78 23.95
CA LYS A 24 -25.46 10.36 22.53
C LYS A 24 -24.70 9.05 22.27
N GLN A 25 -23.53 8.90 22.85
CA GLN A 25 -22.77 7.66 22.76
C GLN A 25 -23.52 6.50 23.42
N LEU A 26 -24.02 6.67 24.64
CA LEU A 26 -24.85 5.67 25.34
C LEU A 26 -26.10 5.29 24.52
N THR A 27 -26.75 6.26 23.88
CA THR A 27 -27.92 5.99 23.02
C THR A 27 -27.54 5.21 21.77
N LYS A 28 -26.35 5.44 21.23
CA LYS A 28 -25.79 4.64 20.12
C LYS A 28 -25.51 3.20 20.58
N PHE A 29 -24.85 3.04 21.74
CA PHE A 29 -24.62 1.73 22.37
C PHE A 29 -25.91 0.92 22.63
N SER A 30 -27.01 1.59 22.99
CA SER A 30 -28.29 0.93 23.27
C SER A 30 -29.08 0.51 22.02
N LYS A 31 -28.75 1.05 20.85
CA LYS A 31 -29.44 0.78 19.58
C LYS A 31 -28.74 -0.24 18.69
N GLU A 32 -27.44 -0.40 18.83
CA GLU A 32 -26.64 -1.30 17.99
C GLU A 32 -26.31 -2.58 18.77
N ASN A 33 -27.03 -3.67 18.50
CA ASN A 33 -26.81 -4.96 19.16
C ASN A 33 -25.73 -5.81 18.47
N TYR A 34 -25.22 -5.37 17.30
CA TYR A 34 -24.22 -6.08 16.51
C TYR A 34 -23.27 -5.07 15.86
N GLY A 35 -21.97 -5.43 15.75
CA GLY A 35 -20.96 -4.63 15.09
C GLY A 35 -19.80 -4.23 16.01
N LEU A 36 -18.90 -3.37 15.51
CA LEU A 36 -17.78 -2.86 16.25
C LEU A 36 -18.19 -1.62 17.07
N LEU A 37 -18.09 -1.75 18.38
CA LEU A 37 -18.32 -0.63 19.32
C LEU A 37 -17.00 -0.27 19.98
N TRP A 38 -16.60 1.00 19.89
CA TRP A 38 -15.44 1.52 20.61
C TRP A 38 -15.74 2.91 21.18
N LEU A 39 -14.95 3.29 22.18
CA LEU A 39 -15.00 4.64 22.73
C LEU A 39 -14.28 5.59 21.77
N ASP A 40 -15.00 6.58 21.25
CA ASP A 40 -14.37 7.67 20.50
C ASP A 40 -13.59 8.55 21.48
N VAL A 41 -12.26 8.53 21.33
CA VAL A 41 -11.35 9.27 22.19
C VAL A 41 -11.00 10.57 21.49
N PRO A 42 -11.29 11.73 22.11
CA PRO A 42 -10.89 13.02 21.55
C PRO A 42 -9.37 13.06 21.35
N GLU A 43 -8.93 13.44 20.16
CA GLU A 43 -7.52 13.71 19.94
C GLU A 43 -7.13 15.06 20.58
N ALA A 44 -5.91 15.16 21.11
CA ALA A 44 -5.42 16.40 21.74
C ALA A 44 -5.37 17.61 20.78
N PHE A 45 -5.55 17.38 19.47
CA PHE A 45 -5.61 18.41 18.43
C PHE A 45 -7.00 19.06 18.28
N GLU A 46 -8.06 18.51 18.86
CA GLU A 46 -9.38 19.15 18.75
C GLU A 46 -9.34 20.56 19.33
N ASP A 47 -8.60 20.77 20.42
CA ASP A 47 -8.39 22.11 21.00
C ASP A 47 -7.54 23.03 20.12
N ASP A 48 -6.56 22.51 19.39
CA ASP A 48 -5.71 23.29 18.48
C ASP A 48 -6.44 23.67 17.19
N VAL A 49 -7.25 22.75 16.63
CA VAL A 49 -8.02 22.99 15.39
C VAL A 49 -9.21 23.92 15.61
N GLU A 50 -9.77 23.99 16.83
CA GLU A 50 -10.82 24.96 17.15
C GLU A 50 -10.35 26.42 17.00
N ASN A 51 -9.07 26.70 17.28
CA ASN A 51 -8.52 28.06 17.32
C ASN A 51 -7.44 28.36 16.27
N LYS A 52 -6.94 27.32 15.54
CA LYS A 52 -5.88 27.45 14.55
C LYS A 52 -6.27 26.66 13.29
N LEU A 53 -5.85 27.14 12.12
CA LEU A 53 -6.00 26.43 10.85
C LEU A 53 -4.64 25.84 10.46
N PRO A 54 -4.58 24.53 10.14
CA PRO A 54 -3.36 23.95 9.60
C PRO A 54 -3.11 24.49 8.18
N ILE A 55 -1.85 24.75 7.88
CA ILE A 55 -1.34 25.17 6.57
C ILE A 55 -0.12 24.35 6.21
N LEU A 56 0.23 24.32 4.91
CA LEU A 56 1.49 23.80 4.41
C LEU A 56 2.42 24.97 4.07
N GLU A 57 3.56 25.02 4.76
CA GLU A 57 4.61 26.00 4.50
C GLU A 57 5.68 25.37 3.60
N GLU A 58 5.91 25.95 2.41
CA GLU A 58 6.93 25.47 1.48
C GLU A 58 8.34 25.76 2.02
N MET A 59 9.22 24.76 1.92
CA MET A 59 10.63 24.84 2.33
C MET A 59 11.55 24.81 1.10
N PRO A 60 11.73 25.92 0.38
CA PRO A 60 12.44 25.94 -0.91
C PRO A 60 13.89 25.45 -0.83
N LYS A 61 14.54 25.60 0.34
CA LYS A 61 15.92 25.11 0.56
C LYS A 61 16.05 23.59 0.55
N LEU A 62 14.94 22.86 0.79
CA LEU A 62 14.87 21.41 0.77
C LEU A 62 14.28 20.88 -0.54
N ALA A 63 13.83 21.73 -1.43
CA ALA A 63 13.37 21.33 -2.75
C ALA A 63 14.49 20.66 -3.56
N ILE A 64 14.14 19.65 -4.33
CA ILE A 64 15.03 19.02 -5.31
C ILE A 64 14.51 19.43 -6.67
N THR A 65 15.34 20.14 -7.43
CA THR A 65 14.98 20.57 -8.78
C THR A 65 15.79 19.77 -9.79
N SER A 66 15.11 19.16 -10.74
CA SER A 66 15.67 18.55 -11.93
C SER A 66 15.34 19.40 -13.16
N LYS A 67 16.15 19.30 -14.20
CA LYS A 67 15.92 19.98 -15.49
C LYS A 67 15.20 19.05 -16.49
N ASP A 68 14.82 17.84 -16.05
CA ASP A 68 14.03 16.91 -16.84
C ASP A 68 12.55 17.33 -16.83
N ASP A 69 11.82 16.91 -17.85
CA ASP A 69 10.37 17.12 -17.95
C ASP A 69 9.56 16.10 -17.11
N LYS A 70 10.22 15.47 -16.12
CA LYS A 70 9.60 14.46 -15.25
C LYS A 70 8.73 15.12 -14.18
N PRO A 71 7.80 14.37 -13.56
CA PRO A 71 6.87 14.89 -12.56
C PRO A 71 7.55 15.54 -11.35
N THR A 72 6.86 16.51 -10.75
CA THR A 72 7.23 17.06 -9.45
C THR A 72 6.44 16.37 -8.35
N HIS A 73 7.15 15.79 -7.39
CA HIS A 73 6.59 15.09 -6.24
C HIS A 73 6.51 15.98 -4.99
N ILE A 74 5.84 15.51 -3.95
CA ILE A 74 5.61 16.28 -2.72
C ILE A 74 6.06 15.46 -1.50
N LEU A 75 6.85 16.08 -0.64
CA LEU A 75 7.16 15.62 0.72
C LEU A 75 6.56 16.59 1.75
N ILE A 76 5.88 16.06 2.76
CA ILE A 76 5.28 16.87 3.83
C ILE A 76 5.78 16.34 5.18
N GLU A 77 6.54 17.18 5.88
CA GLU A 77 6.98 16.93 7.25
C GLU A 77 5.93 17.43 8.23
N GLY A 78 5.36 16.54 9.02
CA GLY A 78 4.42 16.89 10.08
C GLY A 78 3.41 15.80 10.39
N ASP A 79 2.45 16.11 11.26
CA ASP A 79 1.38 15.19 11.59
C ASP A 79 0.45 14.97 10.38
N ASN A 80 0.14 13.71 10.12
CA ASN A 80 -0.64 13.32 8.94
C ASN A 80 -2.09 13.80 8.98
N TYR A 81 -2.72 13.95 10.17
CA TYR A 81 -4.06 14.50 10.27
C TYR A 81 -4.14 15.94 9.76
N HIS A 82 -3.17 16.78 10.15
CA HIS A 82 -3.07 18.17 9.68
C HIS A 82 -2.73 18.25 8.21
N ALA A 83 -1.78 17.43 7.74
CA ALA A 83 -1.41 17.38 6.33
C ALA A 83 -2.58 16.92 5.44
N LEU A 84 -3.31 15.86 5.83
CA LEU A 84 -4.51 15.38 5.14
C LEU A 84 -5.63 16.44 5.12
N THR A 85 -5.79 17.19 6.22
CA THR A 85 -6.74 18.32 6.26
C THR A 85 -6.38 19.38 5.22
N CYS A 86 -5.11 19.75 5.11
CA CYS A 86 -4.64 20.70 4.09
C CYS A 86 -4.83 20.16 2.66
N LEU A 87 -4.49 18.88 2.43
CA LEU A 87 -4.64 18.24 1.12
C LEU A 87 -6.09 18.18 0.66
N ASN A 88 -7.06 18.08 1.56
CA ASN A 88 -8.48 18.07 1.21
C ASN A 88 -8.96 19.39 0.56
N TYR A 89 -8.23 20.49 0.71
CA TYR A 89 -8.52 21.73 -0.03
C TYR A 89 -8.00 21.73 -1.46
N THR A 90 -6.96 20.93 -1.77
CA THR A 90 -6.27 20.99 -3.06
C THR A 90 -6.38 19.69 -3.86
N HIS A 91 -6.48 18.55 -3.19
CA HIS A 91 -6.43 17.20 -3.79
C HIS A 91 -7.69 16.36 -3.56
N LYS A 92 -8.79 16.94 -3.09
CA LYS A 92 -10.06 16.21 -2.93
C LYS A 92 -10.49 15.55 -4.23
N GLY A 93 -10.69 14.22 -4.19
CA GLY A 93 -11.10 13.42 -5.34
C GLY A 93 -10.05 13.25 -6.44
N LYS A 94 -8.75 13.44 -6.15
CA LYS A 94 -7.67 13.40 -7.15
C LYS A 94 -6.62 12.32 -6.90
N VAL A 95 -6.67 11.60 -5.78
CA VAL A 95 -5.69 10.58 -5.43
C VAL A 95 -6.16 9.23 -5.93
N ASP A 96 -5.38 8.57 -6.78
CA ASP A 96 -5.74 7.31 -7.39
C ASP A 96 -5.40 6.12 -6.50
N VAL A 97 -4.25 6.17 -5.85
CA VAL A 97 -3.83 5.13 -4.91
C VAL A 97 -3.35 5.75 -3.61
N ILE A 98 -3.89 5.27 -2.51
CA ILE A 98 -3.34 5.52 -1.18
C ILE A 98 -2.76 4.20 -0.68
N TYR A 99 -1.48 4.20 -0.30
CA TYR A 99 -0.83 3.08 0.38
C TYR A 99 -0.36 3.55 1.74
N ILE A 100 -0.67 2.81 2.80
CA ILE A 100 -0.22 3.13 4.15
C ILE A 100 0.21 1.90 4.93
N ASP A 101 1.22 2.10 5.77
CA ASP A 101 1.74 1.15 6.76
C ASP A 101 1.63 1.80 8.16
N PRO A 102 0.43 1.79 8.78
CA PRO A 102 0.21 2.44 10.07
C PRO A 102 0.85 1.64 11.21
N PRO A 103 1.03 2.22 12.41
CA PRO A 103 1.45 1.46 13.59
C PRO A 103 0.47 0.32 13.92
N TYR A 104 1.00 -0.88 14.21
CA TYR A 104 0.21 -2.11 14.37
C TYR A 104 -0.33 -2.34 15.80
N ASN A 105 -0.17 -1.39 16.71
CA ASN A 105 -0.62 -1.48 18.09
C ASN A 105 -0.08 -2.71 18.85
N THR A 106 1.15 -3.13 18.56
CA THR A 106 1.76 -4.37 19.06
C THR A 106 2.07 -4.37 20.56
N GLY A 107 1.96 -3.22 21.23
CA GLY A 107 2.34 -3.08 22.64
C GLY A 107 3.85 -3.15 22.91
N SER A 108 4.65 -3.54 21.93
CA SER A 108 6.10 -3.39 21.96
C SER A 108 6.46 -1.94 21.61
N ASP A 109 7.54 -1.42 22.12
CA ASP A 109 8.05 -0.03 22.10
C ASP A 109 7.83 0.86 20.87
N GLY A 110 7.11 0.39 19.85
CA GLY A 110 6.92 1.04 18.57
C GLY A 110 5.75 2.03 18.48
N PHE A 111 4.72 1.95 19.33
CA PHE A 111 3.63 2.93 19.34
C PHE A 111 3.95 4.13 20.25
N LYS A 112 5.18 4.62 20.14
CA LYS A 112 5.55 5.94 20.66
C LYS A 112 5.34 7.02 19.59
N TYR A 113 4.17 7.07 18.98
CA TYR A 113 3.64 8.37 18.64
C TYR A 113 3.53 9.09 20.00
N LYS A 114 4.46 9.98 20.28
CA LYS A 114 4.53 10.78 21.52
C LYS A 114 3.39 11.79 21.59
N ASP A 115 2.22 11.33 21.28
CA ASP A 115 1.03 12.04 21.63
C ASP A 115 0.58 11.52 23.00
N LYS A 116 0.37 12.42 23.91
CA LYS A 116 -0.23 12.24 25.24
C LYS A 116 -1.60 11.52 25.22
N ARG A 117 -1.90 10.74 24.18
CA ARG A 117 -3.21 10.24 23.75
C ARG A 117 -3.45 8.78 23.99
N ILE A 118 -2.39 7.98 24.18
CA ILE A 118 -2.56 6.64 24.69
C ILE A 118 -2.65 6.82 26.19
N LEU A 119 -3.77 6.45 26.78
CA LEU A 119 -3.83 6.28 28.21
C LEU A 119 -2.85 5.16 28.58
N ASP A 120 -1.62 5.52 28.82
CA ASP A 120 -0.67 4.65 29.53
C ASP A 120 -1.15 4.46 30.96
N LYS A 121 -1.93 5.43 31.45
CA LYS A 121 -2.45 5.45 32.83
C LYS A 121 -3.90 5.92 32.85
N TYR A 122 -4.70 5.25 33.65
CA TYR A 122 -6.03 5.73 34.01
C TYR A 122 -5.96 7.10 34.73
N PRO A 123 -7.08 7.82 34.84
CA PRO A 123 -7.15 9.10 35.59
C PRO A 123 -6.66 8.99 37.05
N ASP A 124 -6.71 7.80 37.64
CA ASP A 124 -6.22 7.48 38.98
C ASP A 124 -4.70 7.19 39.01
N GLY A 125 -4.01 7.22 37.87
CA GLY A 125 -2.58 7.01 37.76
C GLY A 125 -2.17 5.55 37.59
N THR A 126 -3.08 4.57 37.59
CA THR A 126 -2.78 3.16 37.30
C THR A 126 -2.48 2.95 35.82
N GLU A 127 -1.53 2.04 35.49
CA GLU A 127 -1.19 1.73 34.11
C GLU A 127 -2.32 0.97 33.42
N VAL A 128 -2.62 1.33 32.17
CA VAL A 128 -3.56 0.59 31.33
C VAL A 128 -2.87 -0.68 30.86
N PRO A 129 -3.39 -1.89 31.20
CA PRO A 129 -2.77 -3.16 30.76
C PRO A 129 -2.62 -3.21 29.25
N THR A 130 -1.54 -3.85 28.77
CA THR A 130 -1.22 -3.98 27.34
C THR A 130 -2.28 -4.77 26.54
N ASP A 131 -3.08 -5.56 27.22
CA ASP A 131 -4.17 -6.39 26.69
C ASP A 131 -5.57 -5.78 26.93
N HIS A 132 -5.63 -4.52 27.40
CA HIS A 132 -6.92 -3.90 27.71
C HIS A 132 -7.72 -3.56 26.44
N PRO A 133 -9.02 -3.88 26.38
CA PRO A 133 -9.88 -3.61 25.20
C PRO A 133 -9.90 -2.14 24.73
N LEU A 134 -9.68 -1.18 25.65
CA LEU A 134 -9.59 0.24 25.30
C LEU A 134 -8.42 0.60 24.41
N ARG A 135 -7.36 -0.24 24.31
CA ARG A 135 -6.24 0.00 23.38
C ARG A 135 -6.70 -0.03 21.93
N HIS A 136 -7.56 -0.97 21.59
CA HIS A 136 -8.17 -1.01 20.24
C HIS A 136 -9.03 0.24 20.00
N SER A 137 -9.78 0.73 21.00
CA SER A 137 -10.58 1.94 20.86
C SER A 137 -9.75 3.18 20.54
N TYR A 138 -8.61 3.37 21.19
CA TYR A 138 -7.70 4.48 20.91
C TYR A 138 -7.13 4.42 19.50
N TRP A 139 -6.65 3.23 19.13
CA TRP A 139 -6.09 3.00 17.80
C TRP A 139 -7.16 3.20 16.72
N LEU A 140 -8.37 2.71 16.93
CA LEU A 140 -9.48 2.89 16.00
C LEU A 140 -9.88 4.36 15.85
N SER A 141 -9.95 5.12 16.95
CA SER A 141 -10.25 6.56 16.89
C SER A 141 -9.18 7.33 16.11
N PHE A 142 -7.90 6.98 16.33
CA PHE A 142 -6.77 7.54 15.59
C PHE A 142 -6.86 7.21 14.09
N MET A 143 -7.12 5.97 13.72
CA MET A 143 -7.22 5.54 12.32
C MET A 143 -8.46 6.08 11.63
N LYS A 144 -9.63 6.08 12.30
CA LYS A 144 -10.89 6.53 11.73
C LYS A 144 -10.79 7.94 11.15
N LYS A 145 -10.30 8.90 11.93
CA LYS A 145 -10.20 10.31 11.52
C LYS A 145 -9.31 10.47 10.27
N ARG A 146 -8.24 9.71 10.18
CA ARG A 146 -7.32 9.73 9.04
C ARG A 146 -7.90 9.04 7.80
N ILE A 147 -8.56 7.91 7.99
CA ILE A 147 -9.22 7.17 6.90
C ILE A 147 -10.40 7.99 6.34
N GLU A 148 -11.16 8.70 7.16
CA GLU A 148 -12.24 9.60 6.72
C GLU A 148 -11.69 10.73 5.81
N LEU A 149 -10.60 11.38 6.21
CA LEU A 149 -9.93 12.39 5.39
C LEU A 149 -9.35 11.78 4.10
N ALA A 150 -8.74 10.60 4.19
CA ALA A 150 -8.19 9.88 3.05
C ALA A 150 -9.29 9.46 2.05
N LYS A 151 -10.45 9.03 2.54
CA LYS A 151 -11.62 8.72 1.72
C LYS A 151 -12.04 9.87 0.82
N ASP A 152 -11.98 11.10 1.34
CA ASP A 152 -12.33 12.30 0.59
C ASP A 152 -11.30 12.64 -0.51
N LEU A 153 -10.03 12.29 -0.30
CA LEU A 153 -8.96 12.48 -1.27
C LEU A 153 -9.03 11.51 -2.45
N LEU A 154 -9.55 10.28 -2.22
CA LEU A 154 -9.63 9.26 -3.27
C LEU A 154 -10.45 9.73 -4.46
N SER A 155 -9.91 9.52 -5.67
CA SER A 155 -10.61 9.65 -6.95
C SER A 155 -11.79 8.67 -7.02
N LYS A 156 -12.66 8.79 -8.03
CA LYS A 156 -13.83 7.94 -8.17
C LYS A 156 -13.49 6.45 -8.21
N ASN A 157 -12.39 6.10 -8.87
CA ASN A 157 -11.88 4.73 -9.01
C ASN A 157 -10.71 4.46 -8.07
N GLY A 158 -10.45 5.36 -7.11
CA GLY A 158 -9.32 5.29 -6.22
C GLY A 158 -9.39 4.15 -5.22
N VAL A 159 -8.23 3.66 -4.81
CA VAL A 159 -8.08 2.53 -3.90
C VAL A 159 -7.13 2.88 -2.76
N LEU A 160 -7.51 2.48 -1.54
CA LEU A 160 -6.67 2.58 -0.34
C LEU A 160 -6.18 1.18 0.05
N PHE A 161 -4.86 1.02 0.14
CA PHE A 161 -4.20 -0.18 0.65
C PHE A 161 -3.66 0.11 2.05
N ILE A 162 -3.99 -0.76 3.01
CA ILE A 162 -3.56 -0.63 4.40
C ILE A 162 -2.86 -1.90 4.84
N ASP A 163 -1.55 -1.83 5.04
CA ASP A 163 -0.80 -2.91 5.67
C ASP A 163 -1.16 -3.02 7.15
N ILE A 164 -1.33 -4.25 7.65
CA ILE A 164 -1.67 -4.50 9.04
C ILE A 164 -1.30 -5.95 9.44
N ASP A 165 -1.06 -6.18 10.72
CA ASP A 165 -0.84 -7.52 11.24
C ASP A 165 -2.06 -8.08 12.00
N ASP A 166 -1.86 -9.26 12.60
CA ASP A 166 -2.91 -9.98 13.36
C ASP A 166 -3.47 -9.19 14.56
N ASN A 167 -2.80 -8.13 15.03
CA ASN A 167 -3.25 -7.40 16.21
C ASN A 167 -4.50 -6.57 15.94
N GLU A 168 -4.59 -5.95 14.75
CA GLU A 168 -5.66 -4.99 14.44
C GLU A 168 -6.44 -5.30 13.15
N ILE A 169 -6.13 -6.39 12.41
CA ILE A 169 -6.81 -6.71 11.15
C ILE A 169 -8.33 -6.80 11.30
N ALA A 170 -8.81 -7.43 12.37
CA ALA A 170 -10.24 -7.63 12.57
C ALA A 170 -10.96 -6.30 12.85
N GLN A 171 -10.40 -5.47 13.72
CA GLN A 171 -10.94 -4.17 14.09
C GLN A 171 -10.89 -3.20 12.92
N LEU A 172 -9.76 -3.16 12.20
CA LEU A 172 -9.58 -2.32 11.03
C LEU A 172 -10.53 -2.70 9.89
N LYS A 173 -10.73 -3.99 9.65
CA LYS A 173 -11.69 -4.48 8.65
C LYS A 173 -13.09 -3.97 8.94
N LEU A 174 -13.56 -4.11 10.18
CA LEU A 174 -14.89 -3.63 10.58
C LEU A 174 -15.02 -2.10 10.48
N LEU A 175 -13.96 -1.35 10.81
CA LEU A 175 -13.92 0.10 10.62
C LEU A 175 -14.03 0.48 9.13
N CYS A 176 -13.28 -0.20 8.27
CA CYS A 176 -13.35 0.04 6.84
C CYS A 176 -14.71 -0.34 6.24
N ASP A 177 -15.33 -1.42 6.72
CA ASP A 177 -16.68 -1.83 6.32
C ASP A 177 -17.72 -0.75 6.68
N GLU A 178 -17.61 -0.16 7.86
CA GLU A 178 -18.49 0.96 8.27
C GLU A 178 -18.29 2.19 7.38
N LEU A 179 -17.04 2.54 7.08
CA LEU A 179 -16.72 3.76 6.33
C LEU A 179 -16.97 3.65 4.82
N PHE A 180 -16.69 2.48 4.22
CA PHE A 180 -16.71 2.29 2.75
C PHE A 180 -17.77 1.32 2.27
N ASN A 181 -18.48 0.62 3.15
CA ASN A 181 -19.34 -0.51 2.87
C ASN A 181 -18.55 -1.82 2.67
N GLU A 182 -19.01 -2.92 3.28
CA GLU A 182 -18.35 -4.24 3.27
C GLU A 182 -17.99 -4.73 1.86
N LYS A 183 -18.87 -4.51 0.87
CA LYS A 183 -18.63 -4.91 -0.53
C LYS A 183 -17.41 -4.25 -1.17
N ASN A 184 -16.94 -3.15 -0.62
CA ASN A 184 -15.80 -2.38 -1.10
C ASN A 184 -14.50 -2.69 -0.34
N VAL A 185 -14.45 -3.75 0.45
CA VAL A 185 -13.27 -4.09 1.26
C VAL A 185 -12.86 -5.54 1.04
N ASP A 186 -11.69 -5.74 0.45
CA ASP A 186 -11.05 -7.03 0.29
C ASP A 186 -9.84 -7.18 1.23
N ILE A 187 -9.39 -8.41 1.41
CA ILE A 187 -8.18 -8.75 2.15
C ILE A 187 -7.20 -9.45 1.21
N VAL A 188 -5.97 -8.98 1.21
CA VAL A 188 -4.83 -9.58 0.53
C VAL A 188 -3.82 -10.02 1.58
N ILE A 189 -3.16 -11.14 1.36
CA ILE A 189 -2.13 -11.69 2.24
C ILE A 189 -0.77 -11.46 1.59
N TRP A 190 0.12 -10.75 2.27
CA TRP A 190 1.51 -10.64 1.87
C TRP A 190 2.38 -11.60 2.66
N LYS A 191 3.08 -12.49 1.97
CA LYS A 191 4.05 -13.42 2.55
C LYS A 191 5.37 -12.69 2.81
N LYS A 192 5.50 -12.14 4.04
CA LYS A 192 6.64 -11.31 4.47
C LYS A 192 7.93 -12.07 4.72
N ILE A 193 7.86 -13.41 4.85
CA ILE A 193 9.00 -14.31 5.00
C ILE A 193 8.97 -15.29 3.85
N ASP A 194 10.03 -15.28 3.04
CA ASP A 194 10.21 -16.24 1.97
C ASP A 194 11.39 -17.15 2.31
N PRO A 195 11.15 -18.46 2.56
CA PRO A 195 12.22 -19.42 2.87
C PRO A 195 13.31 -19.52 1.82
N LYS A 196 13.01 -19.16 0.56
CA LYS A 196 13.97 -19.12 -0.53
C LYS A 196 15.02 -18.02 -0.34
N TYR A 197 14.63 -16.89 0.24
CA TYR A 197 15.49 -15.72 0.42
C TYR A 197 15.88 -15.49 1.87
N ASP A 198 15.08 -15.97 2.84
CA ASP A 198 15.30 -15.81 4.27
C ASP A 198 15.93 -17.09 4.85
N ARG A 199 17.23 -17.29 4.63
CA ARG A 199 17.97 -18.51 5.06
C ARG A 199 17.77 -18.88 6.53
N ASN A 200 17.57 -17.88 7.40
CA ASN A 200 17.32 -18.06 8.82
C ASN A 200 15.83 -18.12 9.19
N ALA A 201 14.95 -18.17 8.20
CA ALA A 201 13.51 -18.20 8.45
C ALA A 201 13.08 -19.37 9.36
N ASN A 202 13.83 -20.47 9.37
CA ASN A 202 13.56 -21.66 10.20
C ASN A 202 14.38 -21.71 11.50
N ALA A 203 15.28 -20.74 11.74
CA ALA A 203 16.15 -20.76 12.91
C ALA A 203 15.41 -20.45 14.24
N LYS A 204 14.29 -19.71 14.19
CA LYS A 204 13.46 -19.47 15.36
C LYS A 204 12.58 -20.68 15.63
N ILE A 205 12.94 -21.46 16.65
CA ILE A 205 12.12 -22.56 17.13
C ILE A 205 10.88 -21.97 17.80
N THR A 206 9.71 -22.29 17.25
CA THR A 206 8.42 -21.99 17.88
C THR A 206 7.67 -23.28 18.18
N LYS A 207 7.06 -23.36 19.36
CA LYS A 207 6.19 -24.48 19.74
C LYS A 207 4.74 -24.29 19.26
N ARG A 208 4.44 -23.19 18.58
CA ARG A 208 3.10 -22.81 18.08
C ARG A 208 3.18 -22.45 16.59
N THR A 209 2.11 -21.91 16.05
CA THR A 209 2.07 -21.40 14.68
C THR A 209 3.09 -20.28 14.46
N LYS A 210 3.79 -20.32 13.33
CA LYS A 210 4.74 -19.29 12.93
C LYS A 210 4.04 -18.28 12.01
N ARG A 211 4.07 -17.02 12.37
CA ARG A 211 3.54 -15.93 11.54
C ARG A 211 4.53 -15.63 10.41
N ILE A 212 4.13 -15.87 9.18
CA ILE A 212 4.96 -15.66 7.97
C ILE A 212 4.37 -14.63 7.02
N HIS A 213 3.25 -14.02 7.38
CA HIS A 213 2.52 -13.06 6.55
C HIS A 213 2.11 -11.81 7.33
N GLU A 214 1.71 -10.83 6.59
CA GLU A 214 0.92 -9.68 7.02
C GLU A 214 -0.31 -9.58 6.11
N PHE A 215 -1.28 -8.78 6.51
CA PHE A 215 -2.49 -8.52 5.74
C PHE A 215 -2.40 -7.15 5.08
N ILE A 216 -3.03 -7.03 3.92
CA ILE A 216 -3.24 -5.75 3.25
C ILE A 216 -4.74 -5.63 3.02
N LEU A 217 -5.39 -4.68 3.69
CA LEU A 217 -6.76 -4.32 3.35
C LEU A 217 -6.76 -3.53 2.05
N VAL A 218 -7.59 -3.94 1.11
CA VAL A 218 -7.83 -3.25 -0.16
C VAL A 218 -9.21 -2.62 -0.09
N VAL A 219 -9.24 -1.31 0.04
CA VAL A 219 -10.46 -0.53 0.27
C VAL A 219 -10.73 0.33 -0.96
N TYR A 220 -11.76 -0.04 -1.71
CA TYR A 220 -12.15 0.65 -2.93
C TYR A 220 -13.07 1.85 -2.62
N LYS A 221 -12.86 2.97 -3.30
CA LYS A 221 -13.86 4.05 -3.29
C LYS A 221 -15.18 3.57 -3.90
N ASN A 222 -15.10 2.85 -5.01
CA ASN A 222 -16.20 2.16 -5.67
C ASN A 222 -15.67 0.93 -6.41
N LYS A 223 -15.81 -0.26 -5.83
CA LYS A 223 -15.28 -1.52 -6.38
C LYS A 223 -15.84 -1.86 -7.76
N GLU A 224 -17.12 -1.55 -8.01
CA GLU A 224 -17.78 -1.87 -9.28
C GLU A 224 -17.21 -1.08 -10.47
N GLU A 225 -16.62 0.09 -10.20
CA GLU A 225 -16.03 0.96 -11.22
C GLU A 225 -14.49 0.86 -11.29
N THR A 226 -13.86 0.19 -10.30
CA THR A 226 -12.41 0.04 -10.22
C THR A 226 -11.97 -1.22 -10.95
N THR A 227 -10.97 -1.08 -11.82
CA THR A 227 -10.32 -2.21 -12.50
C THR A 227 -8.83 -2.18 -12.22
N PHE A 228 -8.26 -3.36 -12.00
CA PHE A 228 -6.81 -3.50 -11.86
C PHE A 228 -6.20 -3.96 -13.18
N ASP A 229 -5.05 -3.42 -13.52
CA ASP A 229 -4.27 -3.85 -14.66
C ASP A 229 -3.66 -5.22 -14.41
N LYS A 230 -3.51 -5.99 -15.48
CA LYS A 230 -2.78 -7.25 -15.42
C LYS A 230 -1.28 -6.98 -15.23
N ILE A 231 -0.67 -7.76 -14.36
CA ILE A 231 0.75 -7.66 -14.05
C ILE A 231 1.50 -8.73 -14.86
N LYS A 232 2.55 -8.33 -15.57
CA LYS A 232 3.44 -9.27 -16.22
C LYS A 232 4.41 -9.88 -15.20
N LYS A 233 4.35 -11.19 -15.06
CA LYS A 233 5.23 -11.95 -14.16
C LYS A 233 5.81 -13.15 -14.89
N LEU A 234 7.00 -13.55 -14.48
CA LEU A 234 7.50 -14.89 -14.80
C LEU A 234 6.66 -15.91 -14.04
N PRO A 235 6.11 -16.92 -14.70
CA PRO A 235 5.29 -17.93 -14.05
C PRO A 235 6.10 -18.64 -12.96
N ASN A 236 5.65 -18.55 -11.72
CA ASN A 236 6.29 -19.24 -10.58
C ASN A 236 5.81 -20.71 -10.49
N TRP A 237 5.91 -21.44 -11.60
CA TRP A 237 5.54 -22.85 -11.65
C TRP A 237 6.68 -23.66 -11.03
N LEU A 238 6.49 -24.10 -9.83
CA LEU A 238 7.45 -24.88 -9.04
C LEU A 238 7.87 -26.23 -9.65
N ASN A 239 7.41 -26.63 -10.85
CA ASN A 239 7.62 -27.97 -11.33
C ASN A 239 7.86 -28.09 -12.84
N LYS A 240 9.02 -28.62 -13.19
CA LYS A 240 9.29 -29.42 -14.36
C LYS A 240 9.29 -28.67 -15.70
N TYR A 241 10.11 -27.64 -15.79
CA TYR A 241 10.60 -27.21 -17.08
C TYR A 241 11.63 -28.22 -17.56
N THR A 242 11.42 -28.75 -18.77
CA THR A 242 12.30 -29.66 -19.43
C THR A 242 12.52 -29.18 -20.87
N ASN A 243 13.57 -29.65 -21.52
CA ASN A 243 13.81 -29.32 -22.91
C ASN A 243 14.03 -30.62 -23.69
N PRO A 244 12.98 -31.43 -23.92
CA PRO A 244 13.10 -32.76 -24.50
C PRO A 244 13.47 -32.75 -25.98
N ASP A 245 13.25 -31.65 -26.69
CA ASP A 245 13.53 -31.49 -28.11
C ASP A 245 14.68 -30.49 -28.40
N ASN A 246 15.45 -30.12 -27.36
CA ASN A 246 16.57 -29.19 -27.44
C ASN A 246 16.20 -27.82 -28.08
N ASP A 247 15.05 -27.26 -27.75
CA ASP A 247 14.65 -25.96 -28.25
C ASP A 247 15.67 -24.88 -27.80
N PRO A 248 16.19 -24.06 -28.74
CA PRO A 248 17.20 -23.04 -28.41
C PRO A 248 16.76 -21.96 -27.46
N ARG A 249 15.44 -21.79 -27.27
CA ARG A 249 14.87 -20.84 -26.29
C ARG A 249 14.96 -21.33 -24.84
N GLY A 250 15.30 -22.58 -24.61
CA GLY A 250 15.52 -23.16 -23.31
C GLY A 250 14.45 -24.15 -22.85
N ALA A 251 14.37 -24.35 -21.54
CA ALA A 251 13.41 -25.27 -20.94
C ALA A 251 11.98 -24.71 -20.96
N TYR A 252 10.99 -25.59 -21.14
CA TYR A 252 9.58 -25.24 -21.21
C TYR A 252 8.70 -26.25 -20.48
N LYS A 253 7.51 -25.80 -20.11
CA LYS A 253 6.42 -26.64 -19.63
C LYS A 253 5.45 -26.94 -20.77
N GLN A 254 4.93 -28.17 -20.79
CA GLN A 254 3.89 -28.56 -21.73
C GLN A 254 2.54 -28.02 -21.27
N GLY A 255 2.04 -27.01 -21.96
CA GLY A 255 0.73 -26.40 -21.76
C GLY A 255 -0.36 -27.12 -22.54
N ILE A 256 -1.57 -27.20 -21.99
CA ILE A 256 -2.72 -27.76 -22.67
C ILE A 256 -3.15 -26.80 -23.80
N ILE A 257 -3.37 -27.33 -25.01
CA ILE A 257 -3.81 -26.53 -26.19
C ILE A 257 -5.17 -27.02 -26.73
N SER A 258 -5.73 -28.08 -26.18
CA SER A 258 -7.04 -28.63 -26.58
C SER A 258 -7.74 -29.30 -25.42
N PHE A 259 -9.05 -29.39 -25.48
CA PHE A 259 -9.79 -30.24 -24.54
C PHE A 259 -9.45 -31.73 -24.73
N GLN A 260 -9.60 -32.50 -23.66
CA GLN A 260 -9.63 -33.95 -23.75
C GLN A 260 -10.89 -34.38 -24.47
N GLU A 261 -10.81 -35.46 -25.21
CA GLU A 261 -11.98 -36.06 -25.88
C GLU A 261 -13.07 -36.42 -24.86
N GLY A 262 -14.30 -35.98 -25.13
CA GLY A 262 -15.44 -36.15 -24.22
C GLY A 262 -15.48 -35.11 -23.07
N HIS A 263 -14.67 -34.07 -23.10
CA HIS A 263 -14.74 -33.00 -22.10
C HIS A 263 -16.08 -32.24 -22.22
N LYS A 264 -16.67 -31.82 -21.07
CA LYS A 264 -17.97 -31.14 -21.03
C LYS A 264 -18.10 -29.87 -21.89
N GLN A 265 -16.97 -29.22 -22.13
CA GLN A 265 -16.88 -28.00 -22.92
C GLN A 265 -16.40 -28.24 -24.36
N GLU A 266 -16.24 -29.52 -24.76
CA GLU A 266 -15.90 -29.86 -26.15
C GLU A 266 -17.12 -29.56 -27.03
N ASP A 267 -16.97 -28.64 -27.97
CA ASP A 267 -17.99 -28.33 -28.97
C ASP A 267 -17.50 -28.78 -30.34
N LYS A 268 -18.11 -29.85 -30.84
CA LYS A 268 -17.76 -30.47 -32.14
C LYS A 268 -18.29 -29.68 -33.33
N THR A 269 -19.14 -28.65 -33.09
CA THR A 269 -19.68 -27.78 -34.13
C THR A 269 -18.91 -26.49 -34.27
N SER A 270 -17.96 -26.21 -33.35
CA SER A 270 -17.14 -25.01 -33.32
C SER A 270 -16.07 -25.04 -34.43
N ASP A 271 -15.73 -23.86 -34.97
CA ASP A 271 -14.57 -23.67 -35.89
C ASP A 271 -13.23 -24.02 -35.22
N TYR A 272 -13.22 -24.12 -33.91
CA TYR A 272 -12.07 -24.57 -33.12
C TYR A 272 -11.97 -26.12 -33.03
N TYR A 273 -12.98 -26.85 -33.52
CA TYR A 273 -12.94 -28.31 -33.61
C TYR A 273 -12.45 -28.74 -34.99
N TYR A 274 -11.16 -29.03 -35.09
CA TYR A 274 -10.54 -29.37 -36.34
C TYR A 274 -9.52 -30.47 -36.23
N THR A 275 -9.10 -31.01 -37.38
CA THR A 275 -8.09 -32.05 -37.50
C THR A 275 -6.73 -31.45 -37.88
N ILE A 276 -5.69 -31.88 -37.17
CA ILE A 276 -4.28 -31.63 -37.49
C ILE A 276 -3.58 -32.95 -37.85
N GLN A 277 -2.39 -32.85 -38.43
CA GLN A 277 -1.52 -34.00 -38.66
C GLN A 277 -0.31 -33.86 -37.75
N ALA A 278 -0.05 -34.88 -36.93
CA ALA A 278 1.13 -34.99 -36.11
C ALA A 278 2.38 -35.32 -36.98
N PRO A 279 3.61 -35.06 -36.50
CA PRO A 279 4.85 -35.43 -37.21
C PRO A 279 4.93 -36.91 -37.57
N SER A 280 4.34 -37.81 -36.78
CA SER A 280 4.19 -39.23 -37.10
C SER A 280 3.27 -39.57 -38.27
N GLY A 281 2.55 -38.57 -38.81
CA GLY A 281 1.49 -38.77 -39.82
C GLY A 281 0.11 -39.05 -39.23
N ARG A 282 -0.01 -39.23 -37.94
CA ARG A 282 -1.28 -39.47 -37.23
C ARG A 282 -2.21 -38.26 -37.35
N LYS A 283 -3.47 -38.49 -37.66
CA LYS A 283 -4.53 -37.46 -37.61
C LYS A 283 -5.09 -37.34 -36.19
N ILE A 284 -5.10 -36.13 -35.67
CA ILE A 284 -5.62 -35.79 -34.33
C ILE A 284 -6.72 -34.75 -34.51
N THR A 285 -7.96 -35.13 -34.14
CA THR A 285 -9.12 -34.24 -34.19
C THR A 285 -9.48 -33.87 -32.76
N ARG A 286 -9.51 -32.58 -32.46
CA ARG A 286 -9.78 -32.04 -31.12
C ARG A 286 -10.45 -30.66 -31.19
N HIS A 287 -11.07 -30.26 -30.10
CA HIS A 287 -11.44 -28.88 -29.88
C HIS A 287 -10.23 -28.14 -29.28
N PHE A 288 -9.57 -27.36 -30.11
CA PHE A 288 -8.39 -26.58 -29.72
C PHE A 288 -8.79 -25.26 -29.05
N PHE A 289 -7.87 -24.64 -28.30
CA PHE A 289 -8.08 -23.34 -27.67
C PHE A 289 -7.70 -22.18 -28.59
N VAL A 290 -7.11 -22.47 -29.75
CA VAL A 290 -6.68 -21.52 -30.75
C VAL A 290 -7.29 -21.91 -32.11
N GLY A 291 -7.51 -20.92 -32.96
CA GLY A 291 -7.97 -21.17 -34.33
C GLY A 291 -6.92 -21.89 -35.17
N LYS A 292 -7.35 -22.53 -36.28
CA LYS A 292 -6.45 -23.34 -37.14
C LYS A 292 -5.30 -22.51 -37.71
N ASN A 293 -5.52 -21.26 -38.07
CA ASN A 293 -4.48 -20.37 -38.58
C ASN A 293 -3.44 -20.06 -37.51
N GLU A 294 -3.88 -19.72 -36.31
CA GLU A 294 -3.00 -19.46 -35.15
C GLU A 294 -2.20 -20.71 -34.77
N PHE A 295 -2.84 -21.90 -34.78
CA PHE A 295 -2.13 -23.16 -34.57
C PHE A 295 -1.02 -23.37 -35.59
N ASN A 296 -1.26 -23.05 -36.85
CA ASN A 296 -0.23 -23.17 -37.90
C ASN A 296 0.93 -22.19 -37.70
N GLU A 297 0.65 -20.98 -37.22
CA GLU A 297 1.72 -20.01 -36.87
C GLU A 297 2.54 -20.50 -35.65
N LEU A 298 1.87 -21.04 -34.63
CA LEU A 298 2.55 -21.66 -33.48
C LEU A 298 3.43 -22.86 -33.91
N MET A 299 2.99 -23.64 -34.90
CA MET A 299 3.78 -24.72 -35.47
C MET A 299 5.03 -24.19 -36.21
N LYS A 300 4.90 -23.15 -37.03
CA LYS A 300 6.02 -22.50 -37.72
C LYS A 300 7.05 -21.93 -36.76
N ASP A 301 6.59 -21.38 -35.65
CA ASP A 301 7.43 -20.81 -34.56
C ASP A 301 7.97 -21.89 -33.61
N ASN A 302 7.82 -23.17 -33.94
CA ASN A 302 8.22 -24.29 -33.08
C ASN A 302 7.65 -24.20 -31.64
N ARG A 303 6.46 -23.65 -31.50
CA ARG A 303 5.76 -23.51 -30.21
C ARG A 303 4.92 -24.72 -29.81
N ILE A 304 4.73 -25.65 -30.72
CA ILE A 304 3.99 -26.89 -30.50
C ILE A 304 4.94 -28.05 -30.31
N TYR A 305 4.81 -28.75 -29.21
CA TYR A 305 5.52 -29.99 -28.92
C TYR A 305 4.59 -31.17 -29.03
N PHE A 306 5.03 -32.21 -29.72
CA PHE A 306 4.35 -33.50 -29.83
C PHE A 306 5.10 -34.53 -28.98
N PRO A 307 4.56 -34.94 -27.80
CA PRO A 307 5.19 -36.02 -27.02
C PRO A 307 5.17 -37.36 -27.74
N LYS A 308 5.80 -38.36 -27.14
CA LYS A 308 5.89 -39.73 -27.71
C LYS A 308 6.45 -39.74 -29.11
N ASP A 309 7.63 -39.15 -29.31
CA ASP A 309 8.36 -39.10 -30.58
C ASP A 309 7.51 -38.57 -31.76
N GLY A 310 6.66 -37.60 -31.47
CA GLY A 310 5.84 -36.95 -32.48
C GLY A 310 4.46 -37.59 -32.72
N ASP A 311 4.05 -38.59 -31.95
CA ASP A 311 2.73 -39.26 -32.07
C ASP A 311 1.69 -38.81 -31.03
N GLY A 312 2.10 -38.05 -30.01
CA GLY A 312 1.23 -37.60 -28.92
C GLY A 312 0.32 -36.45 -29.31
N VAL A 313 -0.64 -36.16 -28.41
CA VAL A 313 -1.47 -34.97 -28.52
C VAL A 313 -0.58 -33.73 -28.36
N PRO A 314 -0.73 -32.72 -29.23
CA PRO A 314 0.12 -31.51 -29.16
C PRO A 314 -0.02 -30.77 -27.84
N ALA A 315 1.05 -30.20 -27.38
CA ALA A 315 1.15 -29.31 -26.23
C ALA A 315 1.79 -28.00 -26.63
N LEU A 316 1.35 -26.90 -26.02
CA LEU A 316 1.98 -25.60 -26.20
C LEU A 316 3.26 -25.54 -25.37
N LYS A 317 4.38 -25.14 -25.96
CA LYS A 317 5.61 -24.86 -25.22
C LYS A 317 5.46 -23.54 -24.47
N ILE A 318 5.53 -23.59 -23.14
CA ILE A 318 5.51 -22.44 -22.25
C ILE A 318 6.90 -22.35 -21.64
N PHE A 319 7.72 -21.42 -22.13
CA PHE A 319 9.10 -21.29 -21.69
C PHE A 319 9.21 -20.68 -20.29
N GLU A 320 10.27 -21.03 -19.57
CA GLU A 320 10.53 -20.58 -18.20
C GLU A 320 10.73 -19.07 -18.11
N ASN A 321 11.29 -18.48 -19.15
CA ASN A 321 11.61 -17.05 -19.24
C ASN A 321 10.50 -16.19 -19.87
N GLU A 322 9.32 -16.76 -20.13
CA GLU A 322 8.19 -16.01 -20.68
C GLU A 322 7.37 -15.34 -19.59
N GLU A 323 7.25 -14.04 -19.69
CA GLU A 323 6.31 -13.28 -18.87
C GLU A 323 4.86 -13.56 -19.31
N LYS A 324 3.98 -13.72 -18.35
CA LYS A 324 2.53 -13.85 -18.56
C LYS A 324 1.77 -12.80 -17.81
N ASP A 325 0.60 -12.48 -18.34
CA ASP A 325 -0.35 -11.60 -17.71
C ASP A 325 -1.06 -12.34 -16.56
N PHE A 326 -0.91 -11.82 -15.34
CA PHE A 326 -1.63 -12.29 -14.16
C PHE A 326 -2.54 -11.19 -13.63
N TYR A 327 -3.67 -11.57 -13.10
CA TYR A 327 -4.48 -10.68 -12.30
C TYR A 327 -3.79 -10.40 -10.95
N PHE A 328 -4.12 -9.29 -10.32
CA PHE A 328 -3.67 -9.01 -8.96
C PHE A 328 -4.28 -10.05 -8.01
N GLU A 329 -3.43 -10.83 -7.37
CA GLU A 329 -3.84 -12.00 -6.59
C GLU A 329 -4.03 -11.63 -5.11
N THR A 330 -4.91 -12.38 -4.42
CA THR A 330 -5.16 -12.18 -2.98
C THR A 330 -4.05 -12.76 -2.08
N ILE A 331 -3.06 -13.45 -2.65
CA ILE A 331 -1.84 -13.90 -1.96
C ILE A 331 -0.63 -13.40 -2.75
N LEU A 332 0.13 -12.51 -2.16
CA LEU A 332 1.33 -11.94 -2.75
C LEU A 332 2.58 -12.69 -2.25
N GLU A 333 3.22 -13.41 -3.17
CA GLU A 333 4.48 -14.11 -2.95
C GLU A 333 5.58 -13.60 -3.87
N GLY A 334 6.84 -13.68 -3.43
CA GLY A 334 7.99 -13.28 -4.25
C GLY A 334 8.10 -11.77 -4.51
N VAL A 335 7.30 -10.96 -3.83
CA VAL A 335 7.30 -9.49 -3.92
C VAL A 335 8.22 -8.81 -2.91
N GLY A 336 9.17 -9.56 -2.36
CA GLY A 336 10.10 -9.11 -1.34
C GLY A 336 9.68 -9.50 0.07
N SER A 337 10.67 -9.49 0.98
CA SER A 337 10.52 -9.79 2.40
C SER A 337 11.04 -8.63 3.24
N LEU A 338 10.78 -8.64 4.55
CA LEU A 338 11.33 -7.64 5.47
C LEU A 338 12.86 -7.60 5.42
N ASN A 339 13.52 -8.77 5.29
CA ASN A 339 14.98 -8.85 5.16
C ASN A 339 15.46 -8.23 3.84
N SER A 340 14.77 -8.48 2.73
CA SER A 340 15.14 -7.88 1.45
C SER A 340 14.99 -6.36 1.48
N ALA A 341 13.95 -5.85 2.13
CA ALA A 341 13.73 -4.41 2.32
C ALA A 341 14.82 -3.75 3.19
N LYS A 342 15.25 -4.44 4.24
CA LYS A 342 16.34 -3.97 5.10
C LYS A 342 17.67 -3.89 4.35
N LYS A 343 17.99 -4.93 3.54
CA LYS A 343 19.16 -4.94 2.66
C LYS A 343 19.14 -3.82 1.62
N GLU A 344 18.00 -3.60 0.99
CA GLU A 344 17.81 -2.49 0.04
C GLU A 344 18.09 -1.14 0.71
N LEU A 345 17.56 -0.91 1.91
CA LEU A 345 17.79 0.32 2.66
C LEU A 345 19.26 0.47 3.06
N ALA A 346 19.91 -0.59 3.51
CA ALA A 346 21.33 -0.63 3.84
C ALA A 346 22.20 -0.26 2.63
N GLU A 347 21.90 -0.81 1.47
CA GLU A 347 22.58 -0.45 0.21
C GLU A 347 22.39 1.05 -0.13
N ILE A 348 21.16 1.57 -0.06
CA ILE A 348 20.88 2.98 -0.36
C ILE A 348 21.65 3.91 0.57
N PHE A 349 21.74 3.58 1.85
CA PHE A 349 22.44 4.42 2.84
C PHE A 349 23.93 4.14 2.93
N ASN A 350 24.43 3.05 2.31
CA ASN A 350 25.78 2.57 2.37
C ASN A 350 26.23 2.29 3.83
N VAL A 351 25.42 1.51 4.53
CA VAL A 351 25.62 1.07 5.91
C VAL A 351 25.40 -0.44 6.02
N ASP A 352 25.81 -1.05 7.14
CA ASP A 352 25.48 -2.43 7.42
C ASP A 352 23.99 -2.61 7.75
N GLU A 353 23.45 -3.82 7.54
CA GLU A 353 22.01 -4.11 7.78
C GLU A 353 21.59 -3.83 9.24
N ASP A 354 22.49 -3.92 10.20
CA ASP A 354 22.21 -3.63 11.61
C ASP A 354 22.22 -2.13 11.95
N ASP A 355 22.81 -1.30 11.08
CA ASP A 355 22.92 0.15 11.25
C ASP A 355 21.93 0.95 10.40
N VAL A 356 20.98 0.29 9.73
CA VAL A 356 19.98 1.01 8.94
C VAL A 356 19.17 1.98 9.81
N PRO A 357 18.89 3.18 9.31
CA PRO A 357 18.23 4.23 10.10
C PRO A 357 16.73 4.00 10.31
N PHE A 358 16.16 2.90 9.80
CA PHE A 358 14.76 2.53 9.94
C PHE A 358 14.61 1.01 10.09
N ALA A 359 13.96 0.55 11.15
CA ALA A 359 14.02 -0.85 11.58
C ALA A 359 13.22 -1.82 10.67
N THR A 360 12.08 -1.39 10.18
CA THR A 360 11.10 -2.24 9.49
C THR A 360 10.62 -1.65 8.16
N PRO A 361 11.51 -1.38 7.18
CA PRO A 361 11.07 -0.87 5.90
C PRO A 361 10.24 -1.92 5.14
N LYS A 362 9.24 -1.47 4.38
CA LYS A 362 8.54 -2.35 3.44
C LYS A 362 9.36 -2.56 2.16
N PRO A 363 9.24 -3.71 1.49
CA PRO A 363 9.93 -3.94 0.23
C PRO A 363 9.40 -3.03 -0.89
N THR A 364 10.28 -2.36 -1.60
CA THR A 364 9.92 -1.54 -2.77
C THR A 364 9.17 -2.36 -3.81
N LYS A 365 9.56 -3.63 -4.00
CA LYS A 365 8.92 -4.54 -4.95
C LYS A 365 7.44 -4.80 -4.61
N LEU A 366 7.07 -4.94 -3.33
CA LEU A 366 5.66 -5.08 -2.91
C LEU A 366 4.84 -3.88 -3.34
N ILE A 367 5.33 -2.69 -3.04
CA ILE A 367 4.60 -1.45 -3.33
C ILE A 367 4.54 -1.20 -4.84
N LYS A 368 5.59 -1.54 -5.58
CA LYS A 368 5.57 -1.48 -7.06
C LYS A 368 4.48 -2.37 -7.66
N GLU A 369 4.33 -3.60 -7.18
CA GLU A 369 3.27 -4.51 -7.65
C GLU A 369 1.87 -3.94 -7.38
N ILE A 370 1.65 -3.37 -6.19
CA ILE A 370 0.40 -2.71 -5.84
C ILE A 370 0.12 -1.54 -6.77
N ILE A 371 1.07 -0.60 -6.92
CA ILE A 371 0.91 0.59 -7.75
C ILE A 371 0.73 0.22 -9.22
N ARG A 372 1.53 -0.74 -9.73
CA ARG A 372 1.44 -1.20 -11.13
C ARG A 372 0.07 -1.75 -11.48
N ALA A 373 -0.56 -2.48 -10.53
CA ALA A 373 -1.89 -3.03 -10.74
C ALA A 373 -3.01 -2.00 -10.63
N SER A 374 -2.87 -1.00 -9.75
CA SER A 374 -3.99 -0.17 -9.32
C SER A 374 -3.92 1.30 -9.74
N ALA A 375 -2.75 1.81 -10.14
CA ALA A 375 -2.58 3.22 -10.49
C ALA A 375 -2.40 3.42 -11.99
N PRO A 376 -3.08 4.38 -12.61
CA PRO A 376 -2.77 4.79 -13.97
C PRO A 376 -1.33 5.33 -14.08
N LYS A 377 -0.78 5.35 -15.29
CA LYS A 377 0.62 5.79 -15.52
C LYS A 377 0.89 7.25 -15.18
N ASP A 378 -0.13 8.07 -15.07
CA ASP A 378 -0.12 9.48 -14.69
C ASP A 378 -0.82 9.73 -13.33
N GLY A 379 -1.08 8.66 -12.57
CA GLY A 379 -1.81 8.70 -11.31
C GLY A 379 -1.09 9.38 -10.16
N VAL A 380 -1.86 9.78 -9.16
CA VAL A 380 -1.37 10.37 -7.90
C VAL A 380 -1.40 9.32 -6.80
N ILE A 381 -0.23 9.09 -6.20
CA ILE A 381 -0.02 8.12 -5.11
C ILE A 381 0.24 8.88 -3.81
N LEU A 382 -0.54 8.57 -2.76
CA LEU A 382 -0.37 9.16 -1.43
C LEU A 382 0.04 8.09 -0.44
N ASP A 383 1.05 8.41 0.39
CA ASP A 383 1.41 7.64 1.58
C ASP A 383 1.53 8.60 2.76
N PHE A 384 0.56 8.51 3.70
CA PHE A 384 0.55 9.40 4.87
C PHE A 384 1.09 8.73 6.16
N PHE A 385 1.70 7.55 6.02
CA PHE A 385 2.57 6.90 6.98
C PHE A 385 3.90 6.51 6.32
N ALA A 386 4.50 7.46 5.57
CA ALA A 386 5.55 7.16 4.62
C ALA A 386 6.82 6.53 5.22
N GLY A 387 7.03 6.64 6.52
CA GLY A 387 8.15 6.01 7.21
C GLY A 387 9.48 6.27 6.49
N SER A 388 10.09 5.21 5.96
CA SER A 388 11.35 5.30 5.22
C SER A 388 11.21 5.82 3.77
N GLY A 389 10.01 6.15 3.29
CA GLY A 389 9.78 6.67 1.93
C GLY A 389 9.75 5.60 0.83
N THR A 390 9.40 4.36 1.18
CA THR A 390 9.39 3.24 0.21
C THR A 390 8.41 3.46 -0.93
N ALA A 391 7.23 4.02 -0.66
CA ALA A 391 6.24 4.30 -1.71
C ALA A 391 6.76 5.29 -2.76
N GLY A 392 7.47 6.33 -2.34
CA GLY A 392 8.10 7.26 -3.28
C GLY A 392 9.20 6.62 -4.11
N HIS A 393 10.03 5.75 -3.51
CA HIS A 393 11.03 4.97 -4.24
C HIS A 393 10.37 4.06 -5.29
N ALA A 394 9.29 3.37 -4.91
CA ALA A 394 8.53 2.50 -5.81
C ALA A 394 7.96 3.26 -7.02
N VAL A 395 7.41 4.47 -6.80
CA VAL A 395 6.89 5.32 -7.88
C VAL A 395 8.01 5.76 -8.84
N LEU A 396 9.16 6.19 -8.31
CA LEU A 396 10.30 6.62 -9.15
C LEU A 396 10.82 5.49 -10.03
N GLU A 397 11.00 4.28 -9.46
CA GLU A 397 11.42 3.12 -10.24
C GLU A 397 10.37 2.69 -11.26
N LEU A 398 9.09 2.69 -10.89
CA LEU A 398 8.03 2.27 -11.78
C LEU A 398 7.87 3.22 -12.98
N ASN A 399 8.00 4.54 -12.76
CA ASN A 399 8.00 5.52 -13.84
C ASN A 399 9.17 5.33 -14.82
N GLU A 400 10.35 4.94 -14.32
CA GLU A 400 11.50 4.62 -15.19
C GLU A 400 11.28 3.31 -15.97
N GLU A 401 10.62 2.31 -15.37
CA GLU A 401 10.38 1.01 -15.99
C GLU A 401 9.33 1.04 -17.11
N ASP A 402 8.26 1.82 -16.93
CA ASP A 402 7.10 1.83 -17.82
C ASP A 402 6.82 3.18 -18.51
N GLU A 403 7.79 4.11 -18.42
CA GLU A 403 7.71 5.46 -18.96
C GLU A 403 6.48 6.24 -18.43
N GLY A 404 6.12 5.97 -17.19
CA GLY A 404 5.00 6.62 -16.50
C GLY A 404 5.36 8.01 -15.99
N SER A 405 4.33 8.76 -15.62
CA SER A 405 4.43 10.10 -15.04
C SER A 405 3.70 10.23 -13.70
N ARG A 406 3.61 9.12 -12.97
CA ARG A 406 2.97 9.09 -11.64
C ARG A 406 3.61 10.07 -10.68
N GLN A 407 2.80 10.71 -9.86
CA GLN A 407 3.24 11.60 -8.80
C GLN A 407 3.05 10.96 -7.43
N PHE A 408 3.97 11.20 -6.52
CA PHE A 408 3.78 10.80 -5.12
C PHE A 408 3.67 12.01 -4.19
N ILE A 409 2.89 11.81 -3.11
CA ILE A 409 2.79 12.68 -1.95
C ILE A 409 3.14 11.82 -0.73
N LEU A 410 4.23 12.12 -0.03
CA LEU A 410 4.64 11.39 1.17
C LEU A 410 4.52 12.28 2.39
N ILE A 411 3.90 11.76 3.45
CA ILE A 411 3.73 12.46 4.73
C ILE A 411 4.33 11.63 5.84
N THR A 412 5.24 12.19 6.62
CA THR A 412 5.75 11.57 7.86
C THR A 412 6.26 12.62 8.84
N THR A 413 6.37 12.24 10.10
CA THR A 413 6.89 13.07 11.18
C THR A 413 8.41 12.88 11.36
N ASN A 414 8.98 13.63 12.31
CA ASN A 414 10.38 13.47 12.75
C ASN A 414 10.51 12.73 14.09
N ASP A 415 9.45 12.09 14.59
CA ASP A 415 9.45 11.54 15.94
C ASP A 415 9.44 10.01 15.94
N GLU A 416 10.60 9.37 15.81
CA GLU A 416 10.73 7.92 15.99
C GLU A 416 12.03 7.54 16.74
N ILE A 417 11.99 6.38 17.40
CA ILE A 417 13.17 5.78 18.05
C ILE A 417 13.42 4.42 17.41
N THR A 418 14.55 4.28 16.72
CA THR A 418 14.98 3.00 16.13
C THR A 418 16.27 2.54 16.84
N ASN A 419 16.30 1.28 17.30
CA ASN A 419 17.45 0.68 18.00
C ASN A 419 17.98 1.55 19.17
N GLY A 420 17.05 2.19 19.94
CA GLY A 420 17.42 3.06 21.06
C GLY A 420 17.97 4.43 20.67
N LYS A 421 18.17 4.72 19.38
CA LYS A 421 18.57 6.03 18.86
C LYS A 421 17.34 6.80 18.35
N LYS A 422 17.26 8.08 18.70
CA LYS A 422 16.20 8.96 18.17
C LYS A 422 16.58 9.39 16.75
N HIS A 423 15.80 8.95 15.76
CA HIS A 423 15.92 9.40 14.37
C HIS A 423 14.78 10.36 14.04
N LYS A 424 15.08 11.34 13.24
CA LYS A 424 14.09 12.22 12.63
C LYS A 424 13.69 11.61 11.30
N ILE A 425 12.58 10.89 11.26
CA ILE A 425 12.22 10.04 10.13
C ILE A 425 12.19 10.79 8.81
N MET A 426 11.52 11.93 8.75
CA MET A 426 11.49 12.69 7.51
C MET A 426 12.89 13.18 7.09
N THR A 427 13.66 13.79 8.00
CA THR A 427 14.92 14.46 7.64
C THR A 427 16.10 13.51 7.57
N ASP A 428 16.13 12.44 8.34
CA ASP A 428 17.27 11.53 8.42
C ASP A 428 17.09 10.27 7.56
N VAL A 429 15.83 9.92 7.18
CA VAL A 429 15.52 8.70 6.45
C VAL A 429 14.76 8.95 5.15
N CYS A 430 13.51 9.43 5.23
CA CYS A 430 12.62 9.55 4.06
C CYS A 430 13.21 10.48 2.99
N TYR A 431 13.48 11.73 3.34
CA TYR A 431 14.05 12.72 2.41
C TYR A 431 15.42 12.30 1.86
N PRO A 432 16.40 11.82 2.67
CA PRO A 432 17.67 11.33 2.14
C PRO A 432 17.52 10.15 1.19
N ARG A 433 16.62 9.18 1.48
CA ARG A 433 16.34 8.06 0.57
C ARG A 433 15.86 8.58 -0.78
N ILE A 434 14.82 9.39 -0.81
CA ILE A 434 14.26 9.97 -2.05
C ILE A 434 15.32 10.76 -2.80
N LYS A 435 16.10 11.59 -2.11
CA LYS A 435 17.19 12.37 -2.71
C LYS A 435 18.26 11.48 -3.35
N LYS A 436 18.64 10.38 -2.71
CA LYS A 436 19.61 9.41 -3.24
C LYS A 436 19.06 8.71 -4.49
N ILE A 437 17.80 8.30 -4.49
CA ILE A 437 17.17 7.67 -5.67
C ILE A 437 17.12 8.66 -6.84
N ILE A 438 16.76 9.90 -6.60
CA ILE A 438 16.71 10.95 -7.63
C ILE A 438 18.10 11.27 -8.18
N LYS A 439 19.12 11.40 -7.31
CA LYS A 439 20.47 11.84 -7.71
C LYS A 439 21.43 10.71 -8.09
N GLY A 440 21.12 9.49 -7.68
CA GLY A 440 21.98 8.33 -7.77
C GLY A 440 22.75 8.03 -6.48
N TYR A 441 23.13 6.77 -6.29
CA TYR A 441 23.89 6.25 -5.15
C TYR A 441 24.70 5.01 -5.55
N ASN A 442 25.83 4.76 -4.90
CA ASN A 442 26.65 3.56 -5.08
C ASN A 442 26.85 3.15 -6.55
N SER A 443 27.24 4.08 -7.41
CA SER A 443 27.38 3.88 -8.87
C SER A 443 26.07 3.62 -9.63
N LYS A 444 24.91 3.62 -8.96
CA LYS A 444 23.62 3.60 -9.64
C LYS A 444 23.26 5.00 -10.13
N LYS A 445 22.86 5.10 -11.40
CA LYS A 445 22.40 6.35 -12.02
C LYS A 445 21.13 6.84 -11.32
N GLY A 446 21.02 8.13 -11.07
CA GLY A 446 19.83 8.75 -10.53
C GLY A 446 18.67 8.73 -11.51
N LEU A 447 17.46 8.62 -10.97
CA LEU A 447 16.23 8.54 -11.76
C LEU A 447 15.66 9.90 -12.18
N GLY A 448 16.30 11.01 -11.74
CA GLY A 448 15.78 12.36 -11.99
C GLY A 448 14.54 12.68 -11.16
N ASN A 449 13.72 13.57 -11.65
CA ASN A 449 12.51 14.10 -11.02
C ASN A 449 12.75 15.26 -10.04
N SER A 450 11.71 16.06 -9.83
CA SER A 450 11.70 17.18 -8.90
C SER A 450 10.87 16.88 -7.66
N VAL A 451 11.21 17.51 -6.52
CA VAL A 451 10.48 17.36 -5.27
C VAL A 451 10.28 18.71 -4.62
N LYS A 452 9.06 19.03 -4.26
CA LYS A 452 8.73 20.12 -3.34
C LYS A 452 8.63 19.59 -1.92
N TYR A 453 9.11 20.37 -0.96
CA TYR A 453 9.12 20.00 0.44
C TYR A 453 8.31 21.01 1.25
N TYR A 454 7.38 20.51 2.05
CA TYR A 454 6.52 21.30 2.91
C TYR A 454 6.62 20.86 4.37
N LYS A 455 6.26 21.78 5.28
CA LYS A 455 6.02 21.50 6.69
C LYS A 455 4.60 21.88 7.08
N THR A 456 4.00 21.12 7.97
CA THR A 456 2.75 21.54 8.61
C THR A 456 3.02 22.70 9.57
N ALA A 457 2.23 23.74 9.47
CA ALA A 457 2.26 24.92 10.34
C ALA A 457 0.83 25.35 10.68
N PHE A 458 0.67 26.34 11.55
CA PHE A 458 -0.66 26.81 12.00
C PHE A 458 -0.78 28.31 11.90
N VAL A 459 -1.94 28.77 11.45
CA VAL A 459 -2.32 30.18 11.47
C VAL A 459 -3.50 30.36 12.44
N GLY A 460 -3.36 31.32 13.38
CA GLY A 460 -4.44 31.66 14.31
C GLY A 460 -5.65 32.21 13.55
N LYS A 461 -6.87 31.77 13.89
CA LYS A 461 -8.12 32.23 13.24
C LYS A 461 -8.28 33.75 13.29
N ASN A 462 -7.85 34.41 14.35
CA ASN A 462 -7.89 35.87 14.47
C ASN A 462 -6.98 36.59 13.46
N ASN A 463 -5.89 35.98 13.04
CA ASN A 463 -4.98 36.55 12.05
C ASN A 463 -5.55 36.48 10.62
N ILE A 464 -6.44 35.50 10.36
CA ILE A 464 -7.11 35.33 9.06
C ILE A 464 -8.17 36.40 8.85
N LEU A 465 -8.90 36.75 9.90
CA LEU A 465 -9.95 37.78 9.87
C LEU A 465 -9.39 39.20 9.70
N ASN A 466 -8.16 39.44 10.14
CA ASN A 466 -7.48 40.75 10.10
C ASN A 466 -6.50 40.88 8.91
N ALA A 467 -6.15 39.82 8.23
CA ALA A 467 -5.33 39.89 7.04
C ALA A 467 -6.22 40.17 5.83
N ASN A 468 -6.00 41.32 5.18
CA ASN A 468 -6.32 41.51 3.77
C ASN A 468 -5.49 40.54 2.96
N LEU A 469 -5.81 39.24 3.08
CA LEU A 469 -5.19 38.17 2.33
C LEU A 469 -5.62 38.30 0.88
N SER A 470 -4.81 39.02 0.08
CA SER A 470 -4.67 38.65 -1.33
C SER A 470 -4.25 37.18 -1.31
N LEU A 471 -5.24 36.28 -1.39
CA LEU A 471 -5.03 34.87 -1.63
C LEU A 471 -4.24 34.70 -2.93
N LYS A 472 -2.90 34.82 -2.84
CA LYS A 472 -2.04 34.17 -3.80
C LYS A 472 -2.32 32.69 -3.60
N ARG A 473 -3.22 32.16 -4.42
CA ARG A 473 -3.37 30.73 -4.59
C ARG A 473 -2.00 30.19 -4.95
N THR A 474 -1.29 29.67 -3.97
CA THR A 474 -0.12 28.87 -4.23
C THR A 474 -0.62 27.69 -5.04
N LYS A 475 -0.32 27.68 -6.34
CA LYS A 475 -0.56 26.50 -7.18
C LYS A 475 0.39 25.44 -6.65
N ILE A 476 -0.14 24.46 -5.91
CA ILE A 476 0.51 23.20 -5.58
C ILE A 476 0.33 22.25 -6.76
#